data_5471290d9d84ba146082f789b97a0aa5
#
_entry.id   5471290d9d84ba146082f789b97a0aa5
#
_cell.length_a   1.000
_cell.length_b   1.000
_cell.length_c   1.000
_cell.angle_alpha   90.00
_cell.angle_beta   90.00
_cell.angle_gamma   90.00
#
_symmetry.space_group_name_H-M   'P 1'
#
loop_
_entity.id
_entity.type
_entity.pdbx_description
1 polymer ?
#
loop_
_entity_poly.entity_id
_entity_poly.type
_entity_poly.pdbx_seq_one_letter_code
_entity_poly.pdbx_strand_id
1 'polypeptide(L)'
;MSVKIRLRRMGRRKAPVYALVATDARHPRDGRFIEDLGRYAPIKASAETAINTERVMYWLETGAQPSETVRSILSKEGVMLALHMKRKGASTADIEAAVATHREAVASKEGGSESDRERRRKMLAAERERVAKEEAELAKKRAEDEAKAKAEAEAAQKALAAEREAAEAAATAQEREMHLAD
;
A
#
# COMPACT_ATOMS: atom_id res chain seq x y z
N MET A 1 -43.19 3.51 -18.07
CA MET A 1 -42.10 4.33 -17.50
C MET A 1 -40.97 3.42 -17.18
N SER A 2 -39.71 3.80 -17.49
CA SER A 2 -38.53 2.97 -17.20
C SER A 2 -37.89 3.45 -15.89
N VAL A 3 -37.95 2.60 -14.86
CA VAL A 3 -37.30 2.86 -13.57
C VAL A 3 -35.85 2.37 -13.63
N LYS A 4 -34.91 3.19 -13.14
CA LYS A 4 -33.50 2.83 -13.02
C LYS A 4 -33.06 2.91 -11.56
N ILE A 5 -32.16 1.97 -11.17
CA ILE A 5 -31.47 2.03 -9.90
C ILE A 5 -30.08 2.60 -10.16
N ARG A 6 -29.76 3.72 -9.55
CA ARG A 6 -28.48 4.41 -9.76
C ARG A 6 -27.95 5.09 -8.50
N LEU A 7 -26.71 5.52 -8.55
CA LEU A 7 -26.04 6.26 -7.49
C LEU A 7 -26.28 7.75 -7.64
N ARG A 8 -26.85 8.37 -6.59
CA ARG A 8 -26.93 9.82 -6.42
C ARG A 8 -25.78 10.28 -5.54
N ARG A 9 -25.03 11.29 -5.97
CA ARG A 9 -23.90 11.79 -5.18
C ARG A 9 -24.40 12.63 -4.01
N MET A 10 -23.83 12.36 -2.84
CA MET A 10 -24.03 13.10 -1.60
C MET A 10 -22.66 13.36 -0.94
N GLY A 11 -22.66 13.99 0.23
CA GLY A 11 -21.42 14.24 0.98
C GLY A 11 -20.63 15.46 0.49
N ARG A 12 -19.46 15.68 1.07
CA ARG A 12 -18.62 16.85 0.83
C ARG A 12 -17.48 16.57 -0.17
N ARG A 13 -16.73 17.61 -0.55
CA ARG A 13 -15.72 17.57 -1.64
C ARG A 13 -14.70 16.43 -1.54
N LYS A 14 -14.16 16.12 -0.37
CA LYS A 14 -13.15 15.06 -0.18
C LYS A 14 -13.68 13.78 0.46
N ALA A 15 -14.97 13.72 0.77
CA ALA A 15 -15.63 12.55 1.36
C ALA A 15 -16.97 12.30 0.65
N PRO A 16 -16.94 11.78 -0.59
CA PRO A 16 -18.16 11.45 -1.32
C PRO A 16 -18.86 10.25 -0.66
N VAL A 17 -20.16 10.37 -0.49
CA VAL A 17 -21.07 9.30 -0.14
C VAL A 17 -22.12 9.24 -1.26
N TYR A 18 -22.55 8.05 -1.60
CA TYR A 18 -23.56 7.85 -2.64
C TYR A 18 -24.81 7.24 -2.03
N ALA A 19 -25.96 7.78 -2.38
CA ALA A 19 -27.25 7.15 -2.11
C ALA A 19 -27.60 6.23 -3.29
N LEU A 20 -28.01 5.01 -3.00
CA LEU A 20 -28.60 4.10 -3.96
C LEU A 20 -30.09 4.46 -4.08
N VAL A 21 -30.53 4.88 -5.24
CA VAL A 21 -31.90 5.37 -5.42
C VAL A 21 -32.60 4.73 -6.61
N ALA A 22 -33.88 4.43 -6.43
CA ALA A 22 -34.79 4.12 -7.52
C ALA A 22 -35.35 5.43 -8.10
N THR A 23 -35.22 5.64 -9.40
CA THR A 23 -35.59 6.88 -10.07
C THR A 23 -36.10 6.64 -11.49
N ASP A 24 -36.89 7.54 -12.03
CA ASP A 24 -37.24 7.54 -13.45
C ASP A 24 -35.98 7.79 -14.30
N ALA A 25 -35.85 7.08 -15.41
CA ALA A 25 -34.75 7.21 -16.35
C ALA A 25 -34.57 8.64 -16.89
N ARG A 26 -35.62 9.44 -16.96
CA ARG A 26 -35.64 10.81 -17.50
C ARG A 26 -35.07 11.84 -16.54
N HIS A 27 -35.06 11.57 -15.22
CA HIS A 27 -34.59 12.54 -14.24
C HIS A 27 -33.04 12.68 -14.24
N PRO A 28 -32.50 13.85 -13.94
CA PRO A 28 -31.06 14.04 -13.78
C PRO A 28 -30.53 13.25 -12.58
N ARG A 29 -29.21 12.99 -12.57
CA ARG A 29 -28.56 12.15 -11.56
C ARG A 29 -28.88 12.57 -10.12
N ASP A 30 -28.81 13.84 -9.82
CA ASP A 30 -28.99 14.40 -8.48
C ASP A 30 -30.40 14.99 -8.26
N GLY A 31 -31.32 14.70 -9.19
CA GLY A 31 -32.68 15.17 -9.16
C GLY A 31 -33.62 14.38 -8.25
N ARG A 32 -34.94 14.48 -8.55
CA ARG A 32 -35.99 13.77 -7.81
C ARG A 32 -35.80 12.25 -7.97
N PHE A 33 -36.02 11.51 -6.91
CA PHE A 33 -36.01 10.05 -6.88
C PHE A 33 -37.35 9.55 -6.27
N ILE A 34 -37.63 8.28 -6.50
CA ILE A 34 -38.88 7.62 -6.03
C ILE A 34 -38.62 7.08 -4.61
N GLU A 35 -37.52 6.35 -4.43
CA GLU A 35 -37.17 5.70 -3.16
C GLU A 35 -35.67 5.68 -2.93
N ASP A 36 -35.24 5.81 -1.68
CA ASP A 36 -33.87 5.65 -1.22
C ASP A 36 -33.67 4.21 -0.72
N LEU A 37 -32.76 3.50 -1.36
CA LEU A 37 -32.50 2.08 -1.14
C LEU A 37 -31.28 1.83 -0.26
N GLY A 38 -30.53 2.88 0.11
CA GLY A 38 -29.37 2.77 0.98
C GLY A 38 -28.22 3.69 0.65
N ARG A 39 -27.09 3.45 1.31
CA ARG A 39 -25.89 4.29 1.23
C ARG A 39 -24.69 3.45 0.83
N TYR A 40 -23.80 4.06 0.05
CA TYR A 40 -22.51 3.51 -0.35
C TYR A 40 -21.40 4.54 -0.13
N ALA A 41 -20.41 4.22 0.69
CA ALA A 41 -19.28 5.09 1.02
C ALA A 41 -17.96 4.42 0.60
N PRO A 42 -17.42 4.72 -0.59
CA PRO A 42 -16.24 4.02 -1.15
C PRO A 42 -14.91 4.35 -0.45
N ILE A 43 -14.84 5.47 0.30
CA ILE A 43 -13.57 5.96 0.89
C ILE A 43 -13.37 5.47 2.33
N LYS A 44 -14.41 5.00 3.00
CA LYS A 44 -14.26 4.41 4.33
C LYS A 44 -13.45 3.10 4.24
N ALA A 45 -12.68 2.79 5.28
CA ALA A 45 -11.70 1.69 5.32
C ALA A 45 -12.31 0.29 5.03
N SER A 46 -13.57 0.10 5.29
CA SER A 46 -14.45 -0.89 4.67
C SER A 46 -15.46 -0.12 3.86
N ALA A 47 -15.57 -0.35 2.56
CA ALA A 47 -16.60 0.27 1.73
C ALA A 47 -17.96 -0.01 2.37
N GLU A 48 -18.40 0.90 3.25
CA GLU A 48 -19.58 0.69 4.08
C GLU A 48 -20.82 0.77 3.18
N THR A 49 -21.42 -0.37 2.96
CA THR A 49 -22.57 -0.55 2.10
C THR A 49 -23.78 -0.89 2.99
N ALA A 50 -24.57 0.11 3.29
CA ALA A 50 -25.83 -0.07 4.02
C ALA A 50 -26.99 -0.06 3.01
N ILE A 51 -27.32 -1.22 2.45
CA ILE A 51 -28.36 -1.37 1.41
C ILE A 51 -29.55 -2.14 1.98
N ASN A 52 -30.76 -1.64 1.74
CA ASN A 52 -31.99 -2.37 2.00
C ASN A 52 -32.21 -3.42 0.89
N THR A 53 -31.77 -4.63 1.15
CA THR A 53 -31.79 -5.73 0.19
C THR A 53 -33.19 -6.10 -0.27
N GLU A 54 -34.19 -6.05 0.63
CA GLU A 54 -35.58 -6.38 0.32
C GLU A 54 -36.19 -5.39 -0.68
N ARG A 55 -35.95 -4.09 -0.45
CA ARG A 55 -36.47 -3.05 -1.35
C ARG A 55 -35.79 -3.06 -2.71
N VAL A 56 -34.49 -3.34 -2.72
CA VAL A 56 -33.74 -3.52 -3.99
C VAL A 56 -34.29 -4.70 -4.77
N MET A 57 -34.53 -5.84 -4.12
CA MET A 57 -35.12 -7.03 -4.76
C MET A 57 -36.49 -6.73 -5.35
N TYR A 58 -37.36 -6.04 -4.59
CA TYR A 58 -38.68 -5.61 -5.07
C TYR A 58 -38.57 -4.82 -6.38
N TRP A 59 -37.70 -3.80 -6.42
CA TRP A 59 -37.52 -2.99 -7.63
C TRP A 59 -36.93 -3.77 -8.81
N LEU A 60 -36.01 -4.69 -8.57
CA LEU A 60 -35.45 -5.55 -9.61
C LEU A 60 -36.48 -6.53 -10.17
N GLU A 61 -37.36 -7.06 -9.33
CA GLU A 61 -38.47 -7.92 -9.72
C GLU A 61 -39.54 -7.14 -10.55
N THR A 62 -39.83 -5.91 -10.18
CA THR A 62 -40.71 -5.01 -10.91
C THR A 62 -40.12 -4.56 -12.25
N GLY A 63 -38.82 -4.87 -12.53
CA GLY A 63 -38.18 -4.59 -13.81
C GLY A 63 -37.33 -3.30 -13.80
N ALA A 64 -36.99 -2.75 -12.66
CA ALA A 64 -36.02 -1.65 -12.59
C ALA A 64 -34.64 -2.08 -13.07
N GLN A 65 -34.01 -1.23 -13.89
CA GLN A 65 -32.68 -1.52 -14.47
C GLN A 65 -31.57 -0.90 -13.61
N PRO A 66 -30.66 -1.70 -13.01
CA PRO A 66 -29.51 -1.17 -12.30
C PRO A 66 -28.46 -0.62 -13.29
N SER A 67 -27.82 0.50 -12.96
CA SER A 67 -26.63 0.96 -13.67
C SER A 67 -25.46 -0.04 -13.48
N GLU A 68 -24.45 -0.03 -14.33
CA GLU A 68 -23.31 -0.95 -14.26
C GLU A 68 -22.61 -0.91 -12.89
N THR A 69 -22.36 0.28 -12.37
CA THR A 69 -21.73 0.45 -11.04
C THR A 69 -22.62 -0.13 -9.93
N VAL A 70 -23.91 0.13 -9.96
CA VAL A 70 -24.87 -0.45 -9.00
C VAL A 70 -24.91 -1.96 -9.12
N ARG A 71 -24.94 -2.48 -10.34
CA ARG A 71 -24.93 -3.93 -10.60
C ARG A 71 -23.68 -4.59 -10.00
N SER A 72 -22.52 -3.97 -10.12
CA SER A 72 -21.27 -4.46 -9.51
C SER A 72 -21.34 -4.47 -7.99
N ILE A 73 -21.90 -3.42 -7.37
CA ILE A 73 -22.10 -3.35 -5.92
C ILE A 73 -23.08 -4.43 -5.46
N LEU A 74 -24.24 -4.54 -6.11
CA LEU A 74 -25.25 -5.55 -5.78
C LEU A 74 -24.76 -6.98 -6.03
N SER A 75 -23.85 -7.18 -6.98
CA SER A 75 -23.23 -8.47 -7.21
C SER A 75 -22.31 -8.86 -6.05
N LYS A 76 -21.50 -7.93 -5.53
CA LYS A 76 -20.66 -8.16 -4.35
C LYS A 76 -21.47 -8.51 -3.11
N GLU A 77 -22.59 -7.85 -2.91
CA GLU A 77 -23.54 -8.12 -1.81
C GLU A 77 -24.34 -9.42 -1.99
N GLY A 78 -24.22 -10.08 -3.15
CA GLY A 78 -24.94 -11.32 -3.45
C GLY A 78 -26.40 -11.11 -3.88
N VAL A 79 -26.90 -9.87 -4.00
CA VAL A 79 -28.29 -9.59 -4.38
C VAL A 79 -28.61 -10.07 -5.79
N MET A 80 -27.67 -9.93 -6.71
CA MET A 80 -27.83 -10.42 -8.09
C MET A 80 -27.90 -11.94 -8.17
N LEU A 81 -27.17 -12.65 -7.30
CA LEU A 81 -27.22 -14.09 -7.17
C LEU A 81 -28.57 -14.54 -6.62
N ALA A 82 -29.04 -13.89 -5.56
CA ALA A 82 -30.35 -14.15 -4.96
C ALA A 82 -31.49 -13.98 -5.99
N LEU A 83 -31.47 -12.88 -6.77
CA LEU A 83 -32.44 -12.65 -7.84
C LEU A 83 -32.42 -13.76 -8.89
N HIS A 84 -31.23 -14.20 -9.29
CA HIS A 84 -31.08 -15.28 -10.28
C HIS A 84 -31.65 -16.62 -9.77
N MET A 85 -31.32 -16.98 -8.52
CA MET A 85 -31.83 -18.21 -7.89
C MET A 85 -33.36 -18.16 -7.69
N LYS A 86 -33.90 -17.01 -7.27
CA LYS A 86 -35.36 -16.81 -7.13
C LYS A 86 -36.08 -16.99 -8.46
N ARG A 87 -35.53 -16.47 -9.55
CA ARG A 87 -36.08 -16.67 -10.92
C ARG A 87 -36.02 -18.12 -11.38
N LYS A 88 -35.08 -18.91 -10.86
CA LYS A 88 -34.99 -20.38 -11.11
C LYS A 88 -35.93 -21.19 -10.24
N GLY A 89 -36.60 -20.60 -9.27
CA GLY A 89 -37.51 -21.29 -8.36
C GLY A 89 -36.81 -22.00 -7.19
N ALA A 90 -35.62 -21.58 -6.82
CA ALA A 90 -34.89 -22.13 -5.67
C ALA A 90 -35.62 -21.78 -4.37
N SER A 91 -35.44 -22.62 -3.33
CA SER A 91 -36.01 -22.36 -2.00
C SER A 91 -35.33 -21.17 -1.33
N THR A 92 -35.99 -20.51 -0.40
CA THR A 92 -35.43 -19.37 0.36
C THR A 92 -34.21 -19.78 1.17
N ALA A 93 -34.19 -21.00 1.73
CA ALA A 93 -33.06 -21.53 2.48
C ALA A 93 -31.82 -21.72 1.58
N ASP A 94 -32.00 -22.24 0.35
CA ASP A 94 -30.91 -22.42 -0.59
C ASP A 94 -30.34 -21.08 -1.06
N ILE A 95 -31.21 -20.07 -1.24
CA ILE A 95 -30.79 -18.71 -1.62
C ILE A 95 -29.94 -18.08 -0.51
N GLU A 96 -30.36 -18.16 0.73
CA GLU A 96 -29.61 -17.62 1.87
C GLU A 96 -28.24 -18.30 2.05
N ALA A 97 -28.18 -19.60 1.96
CA ALA A 97 -26.94 -20.38 2.01
C ALA A 97 -25.97 -19.98 0.88
N ALA A 98 -26.47 -19.86 -0.35
CA ALA A 98 -25.66 -19.46 -1.48
C ALA A 98 -25.16 -18.00 -1.38
N VAL A 99 -25.97 -17.11 -0.85
CA VAL A 99 -25.57 -15.70 -0.62
C VAL A 99 -24.51 -15.61 0.50
N ALA A 100 -24.65 -16.39 1.57
CA ALA A 100 -23.67 -16.44 2.64
C ALA A 100 -22.29 -16.91 2.14
N THR A 101 -22.23 -18.04 1.44
CA THR A 101 -20.99 -18.55 0.83
C THR A 101 -20.37 -17.58 -0.18
N HIS A 102 -21.20 -16.89 -0.95
CA HIS A 102 -20.73 -15.88 -1.89
C HIS A 102 -20.10 -14.68 -1.17
N ARG A 103 -20.72 -14.18 -0.09
CA ARG A 103 -20.18 -13.08 0.71
C ARG A 103 -18.85 -13.43 1.38
N GLU A 104 -18.71 -14.64 1.92
CA GLU A 104 -17.44 -15.15 2.46
C GLU A 104 -16.34 -15.21 1.39
N ALA A 105 -16.67 -15.71 0.20
CA ALA A 105 -15.73 -15.76 -0.92
C ALA A 105 -15.30 -14.37 -1.42
N VAL A 106 -16.19 -13.38 -1.38
CA VAL A 106 -15.86 -11.98 -1.72
C VAL A 106 -15.00 -11.36 -0.64
N ALA A 107 -15.34 -11.55 0.65
CA ALA A 107 -14.58 -11.03 1.77
C ALA A 107 -13.15 -11.60 1.82
N SER A 108 -12.98 -12.90 1.53
CA SER A 108 -11.65 -13.52 1.44
C SER A 108 -10.79 -12.95 0.31
N LYS A 109 -11.39 -12.62 -0.82
CA LYS A 109 -10.71 -11.97 -1.95
C LYS A 109 -10.32 -10.52 -1.65
N GLU A 110 -11.18 -9.78 -0.97
CA GLU A 110 -10.91 -8.38 -0.59
C GLU A 110 -9.87 -8.30 0.54
N GLY A 111 -9.88 -9.23 1.50
CA GLY A 111 -8.87 -9.34 2.55
C GLY A 111 -7.49 -9.80 2.07
N GLY A 112 -7.42 -10.57 0.98
CA GLY A 112 -6.17 -11.03 0.35
C GLY A 112 -5.56 -10.06 -0.66
N SER A 113 -6.31 -9.09 -1.11
CA SER A 113 -5.84 -8.06 -2.03
C SER A 113 -5.21 -6.90 -1.24
N GLU A 114 -3.96 -7.08 -0.76
CA GLU A 114 -3.14 -5.91 -0.47
C GLU A 114 -3.20 -4.99 -1.68
N SER A 115 -3.61 -3.74 -1.47
CA SER A 115 -3.69 -2.80 -2.59
C SER A 115 -2.32 -2.73 -3.27
N ASP A 116 -2.27 -2.66 -4.60
CA ASP A 116 -1.02 -2.52 -5.36
C ASP A 116 -0.13 -1.39 -4.83
N ARG A 117 -0.76 -0.40 -4.21
CA ARG A 117 -0.10 0.71 -3.52
C ARG A 117 0.63 0.27 -2.25
N GLU A 118 0.06 -0.65 -1.46
CA GLU A 118 0.70 -1.19 -0.25
C GLU A 118 1.82 -2.15 -0.60
N ARG A 119 1.64 -2.99 -1.60
CA ARG A 119 2.71 -3.84 -2.15
C ARG A 119 3.90 -3.01 -2.63
N ARG A 120 3.66 -1.95 -3.42
CA ARG A 120 4.69 -1.01 -3.85
C ARG A 120 5.37 -0.33 -2.66
N ARG A 121 4.63 0.06 -1.65
CA ARG A 121 5.17 0.71 -0.44
C ARG A 121 6.05 -0.24 0.36
N LYS A 122 5.67 -1.50 0.52
CA LYS A 122 6.48 -2.55 1.16
C LYS A 122 7.75 -2.86 0.35
N MET A 123 7.63 -2.99 -0.96
CA MET A 123 8.79 -3.20 -1.85
C MET A 123 9.79 -2.05 -1.75
N LEU A 124 9.31 -0.80 -1.81
CA LEU A 124 10.16 0.40 -1.71
C LEU A 124 10.81 0.54 -0.32
N ALA A 125 10.12 0.15 0.75
CA ALA A 125 10.67 0.12 2.09
C ALA A 125 11.75 -0.94 2.24
N ALA A 126 11.54 -2.14 1.73
CA ALA A 126 12.51 -3.23 1.73
C ALA A 126 13.77 -2.89 0.90
N GLU A 127 13.59 -2.24 -0.24
CA GLU A 127 14.68 -1.77 -1.09
C GLU A 127 15.53 -0.70 -0.39
N ARG A 128 14.88 0.27 0.28
CA ARG A 128 15.57 1.29 1.09
C ARG A 128 16.36 0.68 2.24
N GLU A 129 15.83 -0.33 2.91
CA GLU A 129 16.56 -1.04 3.96
C GLU A 129 17.78 -1.78 3.41
N ARG A 130 17.67 -2.41 2.24
CA ARG A 130 18.80 -3.08 1.60
C ARG A 130 19.90 -2.09 1.24
N VAL A 131 19.54 -0.99 0.57
CA VAL A 131 20.48 0.08 0.21
C VAL A 131 21.17 0.67 1.46
N ALA A 132 20.40 0.96 2.51
CA ALA A 132 20.96 1.48 3.76
C ALA A 132 21.93 0.49 4.44
N LYS A 133 21.68 -0.83 4.36
CA LYS A 133 22.60 -1.86 4.86
C LYS A 133 23.88 -1.91 4.02
N GLU A 134 23.77 -1.88 2.70
CA GLU A 134 24.91 -1.87 1.79
C GLU A 134 25.77 -0.61 1.98
N GLU A 135 25.16 0.55 2.12
CA GLU A 135 25.86 1.82 2.42
C GLU A 135 26.57 1.77 3.78
N ALA A 136 25.92 1.21 4.80
CA ALA A 136 26.53 1.05 6.12
C ALA A 136 27.73 0.07 6.11
N GLU A 137 27.66 -1.01 5.35
CA GLU A 137 28.80 -1.93 5.17
C GLU A 137 29.95 -1.29 4.40
N LEU A 138 29.61 -0.51 3.37
CA LEU A 138 30.62 0.19 2.56
C LEU A 138 31.29 1.30 3.37
N ALA A 139 30.53 2.00 4.22
CA ALA A 139 31.08 2.97 5.15
C ALA A 139 32.01 2.36 6.17
N LYS A 140 31.67 1.18 6.72
CA LYS A 140 32.54 0.44 7.64
C LYS A 140 33.87 0.02 6.97
N LYS A 141 33.80 -0.54 5.75
CA LYS A 141 34.99 -0.91 4.99
C LYS A 141 35.89 0.29 4.72
N ARG A 142 35.31 1.43 4.30
CA ARG A 142 36.08 2.66 4.09
C ARG A 142 36.73 3.16 5.38
N ALA A 143 36.02 3.11 6.51
CA ALA A 143 36.58 3.50 7.80
C ALA A 143 37.71 2.57 8.25
N GLU A 144 37.63 1.25 8.00
CA GLU A 144 38.67 0.29 8.26
C GLU A 144 39.91 0.51 7.37
N ASP A 145 39.70 0.77 6.08
CA ASP A 145 40.77 1.06 5.14
C ASP A 145 41.47 2.38 5.46
N GLU A 146 40.73 3.43 5.84
CA GLU A 146 41.31 4.68 6.31
C GLU A 146 42.06 4.52 7.62
N ALA A 147 41.57 3.70 8.55
CA ALA A 147 42.28 3.41 9.80
C ALA A 147 43.59 2.66 9.55
N LYS A 148 43.60 1.69 8.64
CA LYS A 148 44.81 0.98 8.22
C LYS A 148 45.81 1.91 7.55
N ALA A 149 45.34 2.75 6.61
CA ALA A 149 46.21 3.71 5.92
C ALA A 149 46.83 4.72 6.89
N LYS A 150 46.07 5.20 7.89
CA LYS A 150 46.58 6.09 8.94
C LYS A 150 47.64 5.39 9.82
N ALA A 151 47.36 4.14 10.22
CA ALA A 151 48.32 3.36 11.01
C ALA A 151 49.62 3.08 10.24
N GLU A 152 49.54 2.76 8.95
CA GLU A 152 50.73 2.59 8.08
C GLU A 152 51.49 3.91 7.89
N ALA A 153 50.78 5.03 7.70
CA ALA A 153 51.42 6.35 7.60
C ALA A 153 52.14 6.77 8.90
N GLU A 154 51.50 6.53 10.07
CA GLU A 154 52.13 6.78 11.36
C GLU A 154 53.35 5.88 11.61
N ALA A 155 53.27 4.59 11.21
CA ALA A 155 54.40 3.67 11.32
C ALA A 155 55.55 4.10 10.41
N ALA A 156 55.27 4.51 9.18
CA ALA A 156 56.26 5.02 8.24
C ALA A 156 56.92 6.32 8.76
N GLN A 157 56.12 7.25 9.33
CA GLN A 157 56.66 8.48 9.93
C GLN A 157 57.60 8.19 11.14
N LYS A 158 57.22 7.24 12.00
CA LYS A 158 58.05 6.83 13.13
C LYS A 158 59.35 6.16 12.68
N ALA A 159 59.29 5.34 11.62
CA ALA A 159 60.51 4.72 11.05
C ALA A 159 61.46 5.77 10.47
N LEU A 160 60.89 6.77 9.76
CA LEU A 160 61.70 7.86 9.18
C LEU A 160 62.27 8.80 10.22
N ALA A 161 61.57 9.01 11.35
CA ALA A 161 62.08 9.78 12.49
C ALA A 161 63.21 9.02 13.20
N ALA A 162 63.08 7.71 13.40
CA ALA A 162 64.12 6.89 14.00
C ALA A 162 65.36 6.81 13.12
N GLU A 163 65.21 6.77 11.79
CA GLU A 163 66.28 6.78 10.84
C GLU A 163 67.06 8.13 10.85
N ARG A 164 66.35 9.23 10.99
CA ARG A 164 66.95 10.57 11.16
C ARG A 164 67.70 10.71 12.48
N GLU A 165 67.15 10.26 13.60
CA GLU A 165 67.86 10.25 14.89
C GLU A 165 69.11 9.40 14.87
N ALA A 166 69.04 8.21 14.23
CA ALA A 166 70.21 7.34 14.05
C ALA A 166 71.29 7.99 13.17
N ALA A 167 70.91 8.70 12.10
CA ALA A 167 71.80 9.42 11.23
C ALA A 167 72.45 10.62 11.96
N GLU A 168 71.70 11.40 12.75
CA GLU A 168 72.24 12.48 13.60
C GLU A 168 73.20 11.95 14.66
N ALA A 169 72.83 10.83 15.31
CA ALA A 169 73.71 10.19 16.30
C ALA A 169 75.06 9.69 15.69
N ALA A 170 74.97 9.15 14.47
CA ALA A 170 76.17 8.73 13.72
C ALA A 170 77.05 9.92 13.31
N ALA A 171 76.43 11.00 12.86
CA ALA A 171 77.20 12.26 12.51
C ALA A 171 77.88 12.88 13.73
N THR A 172 77.21 12.93 14.86
CA THR A 172 77.78 13.47 16.11
C THR A 172 78.92 12.53 16.68
N ALA A 173 78.80 11.23 16.44
CA ALA A 173 79.84 10.29 16.79
C ALA A 173 81.13 10.48 15.92
N GLN A 174 80.91 10.71 14.62
CA GLN A 174 82.04 10.98 13.68
C GLN A 174 82.73 12.33 13.99
N GLU A 175 82.00 13.34 14.35
CA GLU A 175 82.58 14.65 14.76
C GLU A 175 83.39 14.52 16.06
N ARG A 176 82.92 13.69 17.01
CA ARG A 176 83.68 13.42 18.24
C ARG A 176 84.98 12.64 18.00
N GLU A 177 84.99 11.68 17.07
CA GLU A 177 86.19 10.95 16.69
C GLU A 177 87.20 11.82 15.96
N MET A 178 86.72 12.72 15.09
CA MET A 178 87.62 13.69 14.42
C MET A 178 88.23 14.70 15.40
N HIS A 179 87.57 15.04 16.48
CA HIS A 179 88.05 16.05 17.45
C HIS A 179 89.02 15.38 18.48
N LEU A 180 89.11 14.05 18.57
CA LEU A 180 90.07 13.29 19.43
C LEU A 180 91.35 12.90 18.70
N ALA A 181 91.43 13.17 17.38
CA ALA A 181 92.60 12.82 16.54
C ALA A 181 93.54 14.03 16.25
N ASP A 182 93.16 15.22 16.70
CA ASP A 182 93.98 16.44 16.69
C ASP A 182 94.54 16.70 18.12
#